data_9f419807ad8be9f7b4636a6f30e92270
#
_entry.id   9f419807ad8be9f7b4636a6f30e92270
#
_cell.length_a   1.000
_cell.length_b   1.000
_cell.length_c   1.000
_cell.angle_alpha   90.00
_cell.angle_beta   90.00
_cell.angle_gamma   90.00
#
_symmetry.space_group_name_H-M   'P 1'
#
loop_
_entity.id
_entity.type
_entity.pdbx_description
1 polymer ?
#
loop_
_entity_poly.entity_id
_entity_poly.type
_entity_poly.pdbx_seq_one_letter_code
_entity_poly.pdbx_strand_id
1 'polypeptide(L)'
;VLAAQAAPLPDSVAALVPPRTPFPAEAATAGTTRFSFIMYGDTRGRHDGSQVQAEHQLVIESMLSTIRKAAATPDPIRFIVQSGDAIQNGSVAAQLNVSYAPLINRLMREGDVSYFLAVGNHDVGNSVDLADARRMSGLRNYFAANAKLIPAEGSPRRLSGYPTYAFGYGNTYFIAVDSDIPDDTTQLAWMRSQLAGLDRRRYTNVAVFFHHPPFSSGPHGGAKLERQAASIRAKWMPLFHQYHVRLLLTGHEHLFEHWVERYTDASGAHRIDEIISGGGGAPLYAYTGEPDVHAFIAENAPLKVSLQHLAKPSSDPGANPFHYVVVHVDGDRFSIE
;
A
#
# COMPACT_ATOMS: atom_id res chain seq x y z
N VAL A 1 -46.86 5.68 -13.32
CA VAL A 1 -45.67 5.75 -12.47
C VAL A 1 -44.50 6.01 -13.41
N LEU A 2 -44.07 7.26 -13.55
CA LEU A 2 -42.88 7.64 -14.30
C LEU A 2 -41.69 7.15 -13.50
N ALA A 3 -40.93 6.19 -14.03
CA ALA A 3 -39.62 5.83 -13.52
C ALA A 3 -38.73 7.07 -13.66
N ALA A 4 -38.25 7.60 -12.55
CA ALA A 4 -37.24 8.64 -12.56
C ALA A 4 -36.02 8.06 -13.24
N GLN A 5 -35.68 8.58 -14.42
CA GLN A 5 -34.38 8.26 -15.07
C GLN A 5 -33.28 8.74 -14.11
N ALA A 6 -32.44 7.79 -13.67
CA ALA A 6 -31.27 8.13 -12.89
C ALA A 6 -30.42 9.11 -13.73
N ALA A 7 -29.94 10.18 -13.09
CA ALA A 7 -29.03 11.11 -13.74
C ALA A 7 -27.81 10.33 -14.28
N PRO A 8 -27.31 10.65 -15.48
CA PRO A 8 -26.12 10.00 -16.02
C PRO A 8 -24.97 10.19 -15.01
N LEU A 9 -24.25 9.09 -14.72
CA LEU A 9 -23.07 9.14 -13.88
C LEU A 9 -22.01 10.07 -14.50
N PRO A 10 -21.33 10.90 -13.71
CA PRO A 10 -20.35 11.82 -14.24
C PRO A 10 -19.22 11.05 -14.93
N ASP A 11 -18.83 11.48 -16.11
CA ASP A 11 -17.69 10.93 -16.88
C ASP A 11 -16.33 11.27 -16.24
N SER A 12 -16.31 12.12 -15.22
CA SER A 12 -15.11 12.56 -14.52
C SER A 12 -15.09 12.11 -13.06
N VAL A 13 -13.91 11.82 -12.55
CA VAL A 13 -13.70 11.44 -11.15
C VAL A 13 -13.66 12.68 -10.28
N ALA A 14 -14.44 12.68 -9.20
CA ALA A 14 -14.39 13.69 -8.15
C ALA A 14 -13.19 13.44 -7.22
N ALA A 15 -12.49 14.51 -6.83
CA ALA A 15 -11.43 14.41 -5.85
C ALA A 15 -11.97 13.95 -4.48
N LEU A 16 -11.25 13.03 -3.84
CA LEU A 16 -11.50 12.65 -2.46
C LEU A 16 -11.40 13.87 -1.54
N VAL A 17 -12.23 13.87 -0.50
CA VAL A 17 -12.33 14.98 0.44
C VAL A 17 -11.35 14.73 1.61
N PRO A 18 -10.32 15.56 1.79
CA PRO A 18 -9.37 15.40 2.89
C PRO A 18 -10.04 15.45 4.26
N PRO A 19 -9.40 14.95 5.33
CA PRO A 19 -9.88 15.11 6.70
C PRO A 19 -9.92 16.59 7.09
N ARG A 20 -10.61 16.90 8.20
CA ARG A 20 -10.70 18.27 8.72
C ARG A 20 -9.35 18.79 9.20
N THR A 21 -8.60 17.91 9.87
CA THR A 21 -7.23 18.20 10.30
C THR A 21 -6.27 17.82 9.16
N PRO A 22 -5.58 18.80 8.52
CA PRO A 22 -4.61 18.49 7.48
C PRO A 22 -3.48 17.60 7.99
N PHE A 23 -2.93 16.78 7.10
CA PHE A 23 -1.71 16.04 7.43
C PHE A 23 -0.58 17.02 7.78
N PRO A 24 0.10 16.86 8.92
CA PRO A 24 1.09 17.80 9.37
C PRO A 24 2.29 17.84 8.43
N ALA A 25 2.88 19.04 8.28
CA ALA A 25 4.15 19.16 7.58
C ALA A 25 5.23 18.28 8.24
N GLU A 26 6.13 17.73 7.44
CA GLU A 26 7.19 16.83 7.93
C GLU A 26 7.96 17.46 9.12
N ALA A 27 8.27 18.75 9.05
CA ALA A 27 8.97 19.46 10.13
C ALA A 27 8.18 19.48 11.44
N ALA A 28 6.86 19.55 11.39
CA ALA A 28 6.01 19.62 12.58
C ALA A 28 5.94 18.30 13.36
N THR A 29 6.32 17.18 12.72
CA THR A 29 6.37 15.86 13.37
C THR A 29 7.81 15.46 13.76
N ALA A 30 8.79 16.36 13.58
CA ALA A 30 10.17 16.07 13.96
C ALA A 30 10.26 15.70 15.45
N GLY A 31 10.95 14.60 15.74
CA GLY A 31 11.09 14.09 17.11
C GLY A 31 9.95 13.18 17.57
N THR A 32 8.85 13.05 16.83
CA THR A 32 7.85 12.03 17.11
C THR A 32 8.41 10.66 16.77
N THR A 33 8.54 9.79 17.74
CA THR A 33 9.07 8.43 17.58
C THR A 33 8.03 7.36 17.95
N ARG A 34 6.84 7.78 18.40
CA ARG A 34 5.77 6.88 18.82
C ARG A 34 4.43 7.31 18.20
N PHE A 35 3.85 6.44 17.39
CA PHE A 35 2.57 6.65 16.71
C PHE A 35 2.10 5.34 16.08
N SER A 36 0.85 5.32 15.61
CA SER A 36 0.31 4.20 14.85
C SER A 36 -0.28 4.66 13.53
N PHE A 37 -0.39 3.72 12.60
CA PHE A 37 -1.10 3.90 11.34
C PHE A 37 -1.80 2.61 10.94
N ILE A 38 -2.81 2.70 10.09
CA ILE A 38 -3.49 1.53 9.51
C ILE A 38 -2.90 1.24 8.14
N MET A 39 -2.77 -0.05 7.84
CA MET A 39 -2.41 -0.58 6.52
C MET A 39 -3.42 -1.61 6.07
N TYR A 40 -3.84 -1.56 4.80
CA TYR A 40 -4.68 -2.54 4.13
C TYR A 40 -4.64 -2.36 2.61
N GLY A 41 -5.25 -3.27 1.86
CA GLY A 41 -5.38 -3.17 0.40
C GLY A 41 -6.55 -3.99 -0.12
N ASP A 42 -6.72 -4.00 -1.46
CA ASP A 42 -7.63 -4.90 -2.16
C ASP A 42 -9.09 -4.74 -1.70
N THR A 43 -9.60 -3.54 -1.89
CA THR A 43 -10.96 -3.17 -1.44
C THR A 43 -12.02 -3.36 -2.52
N ARG A 44 -11.61 -3.61 -3.78
CA ARG A 44 -12.48 -3.73 -4.94
C ARG A 44 -13.67 -4.66 -4.69
N GLY A 45 -14.86 -4.19 -5.05
CA GLY A 45 -16.12 -4.93 -4.84
C GLY A 45 -16.61 -5.62 -6.10
N ARG A 46 -17.48 -6.61 -5.94
CA ARG A 46 -18.11 -7.36 -7.07
C ARG A 46 -19.04 -6.49 -7.91
N HIS A 47 -19.53 -5.40 -7.36
CA HIS A 47 -20.52 -4.50 -7.97
C HIS A 47 -20.00 -3.07 -8.13
N ASP A 48 -18.68 -2.92 -8.27
CA ASP A 48 -18.04 -1.63 -8.45
C ASP A 48 -18.63 -0.87 -9.65
N GLY A 49 -18.98 0.40 -9.41
CA GLY A 49 -19.62 1.29 -10.37
C GLY A 49 -21.15 1.38 -10.23
N SER A 50 -21.79 0.46 -9.49
CA SER A 50 -23.24 0.44 -9.30
C SER A 50 -23.68 0.65 -7.87
N GLN A 51 -22.88 0.24 -6.89
CA GLN A 51 -23.15 0.40 -5.46
C GLN A 51 -21.87 0.53 -4.65
N VAL A 52 -22.00 0.93 -3.41
CA VAL A 52 -20.91 0.98 -2.43
C VAL A 52 -20.33 -0.42 -2.19
N GLN A 53 -19.02 -0.54 -2.01
CA GLN A 53 -18.30 -1.79 -1.73
C GLN A 53 -18.75 -2.34 -0.35
N ALA A 54 -19.50 -3.43 -0.34
CA ALA A 54 -20.19 -3.90 0.87
C ALA A 54 -19.21 -4.44 1.92
N GLU A 55 -18.28 -5.30 1.51
CA GLU A 55 -17.27 -5.89 2.40
C GLU A 55 -16.30 -4.81 2.90
N HIS A 56 -15.87 -3.91 2.03
CA HIS A 56 -15.04 -2.76 2.41
C HIS A 56 -15.74 -1.85 3.42
N GLN A 57 -17.06 -1.66 3.30
CA GLN A 57 -17.82 -0.90 4.29
C GLN A 57 -17.69 -1.48 5.70
N LEU A 58 -17.74 -2.81 5.86
CA LEU A 58 -17.57 -3.47 7.15
C LEU A 58 -16.17 -3.25 7.72
N VAL A 59 -15.16 -3.31 6.85
CA VAL A 59 -13.75 -3.02 7.23
C VAL A 59 -13.63 -1.56 7.70
N ILE A 60 -14.22 -0.60 6.98
CA ILE A 60 -14.23 0.82 7.36
C ILE A 60 -14.92 1.05 8.72
N GLU A 61 -16.01 0.39 9.00
CA GLU A 61 -16.70 0.50 10.30
C GLU A 61 -15.83 0.01 11.44
N SER A 62 -15.12 -1.11 11.24
CA SER A 62 -14.13 -1.61 12.18
C SER A 62 -12.96 -0.64 12.38
N MET A 63 -12.39 -0.11 11.29
CA MET A 63 -11.32 0.91 11.35
C MET A 63 -11.75 2.13 12.16
N LEU A 64 -12.95 2.67 11.91
CA LEU A 64 -13.48 3.82 12.64
C LEU A 64 -13.61 3.53 14.15
N SER A 65 -14.01 2.31 14.51
CA SER A 65 -14.04 1.88 15.90
C SER A 65 -12.63 1.86 16.52
N THR A 66 -11.66 1.29 15.81
CA THR A 66 -10.27 1.21 16.25
C THR A 66 -9.61 2.58 16.36
N ILE A 67 -9.83 3.48 15.40
CA ILE A 67 -9.34 4.87 15.43
C ILE A 67 -9.86 5.59 16.68
N ARG A 68 -11.17 5.47 16.97
CA ARG A 68 -11.77 6.07 18.18
C ARG A 68 -11.16 5.52 19.48
N LYS A 69 -10.93 4.21 19.56
CA LYS A 69 -10.30 3.58 20.74
C LYS A 69 -8.84 4.04 20.89
N ALA A 70 -8.10 4.09 19.79
CA ALA A 70 -6.69 4.49 19.78
C ALA A 70 -6.49 5.99 20.09
N ALA A 71 -7.48 6.85 19.90
CA ALA A 71 -7.38 8.29 20.10
C ALA A 71 -6.97 8.68 21.54
N ALA A 72 -7.30 7.85 22.53
CA ALA A 72 -6.95 8.07 23.94
C ALA A 72 -5.65 7.34 24.38
N THR A 73 -4.97 6.66 23.47
CA THR A 73 -3.72 5.92 23.76
C THR A 73 -2.49 6.81 23.52
N PRO A 74 -1.31 6.41 24.06
CA PRO A 74 -0.06 7.13 23.78
C PRO A 74 0.37 7.13 22.32
N ASP A 75 -0.13 6.21 21.52
CA ASP A 75 0.21 5.97 20.11
C ASP A 75 -1.04 5.95 19.20
N PRO A 76 -1.76 7.09 19.11
CA PRO A 76 -2.98 7.16 18.30
C PRO A 76 -2.69 6.94 16.81
N ILE A 77 -3.71 6.44 16.10
CA ILE A 77 -3.66 6.26 14.65
C ILE A 77 -3.64 7.64 13.98
N ARG A 78 -2.63 7.89 13.16
CA ARG A 78 -2.37 9.20 12.54
C ARG A 78 -2.77 9.28 11.09
N PHE A 79 -2.70 8.18 10.37
CA PHE A 79 -3.04 8.09 8.95
C PHE A 79 -3.30 6.63 8.55
N ILE A 80 -3.71 6.46 7.31
CA ILE A 80 -3.97 5.17 6.70
C ILE A 80 -3.16 5.09 5.41
N VAL A 81 -2.54 3.94 5.13
CA VAL A 81 -1.95 3.59 3.84
C VAL A 81 -2.74 2.43 3.22
N GLN A 82 -3.03 2.55 1.93
CA GLN A 82 -3.64 1.47 1.15
C GLN A 82 -2.69 1.04 0.03
N SER A 83 -2.48 -0.26 -0.09
CA SER A 83 -1.51 -0.87 -1.00
C SER A 83 -2.03 -1.11 -2.43
N GLY A 84 -3.14 -0.50 -2.82
CA GLY A 84 -3.70 -0.61 -4.17
C GLY A 84 -4.97 -1.46 -4.25
N ASP A 85 -5.43 -1.65 -5.51
CA ASP A 85 -6.67 -2.35 -5.86
C ASP A 85 -7.90 -1.78 -5.14
N ALA A 86 -8.01 -0.45 -5.21
CA ALA A 86 -9.13 0.28 -4.65
C ALA A 86 -10.46 -0.06 -5.33
N ILE A 87 -10.42 -0.34 -6.65
CA ILE A 87 -11.58 -0.63 -7.50
C ILE A 87 -11.24 -1.71 -8.53
N GLN A 88 -12.27 -2.30 -9.13
CA GLN A 88 -12.13 -3.39 -10.10
C GLN A 88 -11.55 -2.93 -11.45
N ASN A 89 -11.81 -1.69 -11.88
CA ASN A 89 -11.33 -1.15 -13.15
C ASN A 89 -11.15 0.37 -13.08
N GLY A 90 -9.90 0.81 -12.92
CA GLY A 90 -9.52 2.22 -12.78
C GLY A 90 -9.92 3.12 -13.95
N SER A 91 -10.15 2.57 -15.15
CA SER A 91 -10.62 3.36 -16.28
C SER A 91 -12.09 3.77 -16.19
N VAL A 92 -12.87 3.23 -15.23
CA VAL A 92 -14.31 3.47 -15.07
C VAL A 92 -14.55 4.43 -13.90
N ALA A 93 -14.77 5.71 -14.20
CA ALA A 93 -14.98 6.77 -13.21
C ALA A 93 -16.08 6.46 -12.19
N ALA A 94 -17.16 5.78 -12.60
CA ALA A 94 -18.25 5.40 -11.71
C ALA A 94 -17.78 4.49 -10.55
N GLN A 95 -16.78 3.65 -10.75
CA GLN A 95 -16.26 2.78 -9.69
C GLN A 95 -15.62 3.58 -8.56
N LEU A 96 -14.87 4.62 -8.91
CA LEU A 96 -14.35 5.55 -7.91
C LEU A 96 -15.46 6.38 -7.26
N ASN A 97 -16.32 7.00 -8.06
CA ASN A 97 -17.31 7.96 -7.55
C ASN A 97 -18.43 7.31 -6.73
N VAL A 98 -18.91 6.12 -7.13
CA VAL A 98 -20.08 5.46 -6.53
C VAL A 98 -19.66 4.44 -5.48
N SER A 99 -18.61 3.66 -5.75
CA SER A 99 -18.31 2.50 -4.91
C SER A 99 -17.26 2.77 -3.84
N TYR A 100 -16.21 3.51 -4.18
CA TYR A 100 -15.05 3.72 -3.32
C TYR A 100 -15.07 5.06 -2.57
N ALA A 101 -15.22 6.19 -3.27
CA ALA A 101 -15.08 7.52 -2.70
C ALA A 101 -16.04 7.79 -1.51
N PRO A 102 -17.31 7.33 -1.50
CA PRO A 102 -18.17 7.53 -0.35
C PRO A 102 -17.62 6.94 0.94
N LEU A 103 -16.97 5.77 0.86
CA LEU A 103 -16.38 5.09 2.02
C LEU A 103 -15.12 5.81 2.51
N ILE A 104 -14.22 6.18 1.61
CA ILE A 104 -12.98 6.86 1.99
C ILE A 104 -13.25 8.26 2.52
N ASN A 105 -14.16 9.01 1.89
CA ASN A 105 -14.60 10.31 2.39
C ASN A 105 -15.22 10.21 3.80
N ARG A 106 -16.01 9.15 4.05
CA ARG A 106 -16.56 8.87 5.38
C ARG A 106 -15.45 8.56 6.38
N LEU A 107 -14.51 7.66 6.02
CA LEU A 107 -13.39 7.28 6.87
C LEU A 107 -12.54 8.49 7.27
N MET A 108 -12.14 9.32 6.31
CA MET A 108 -11.35 10.51 6.57
C MET A 108 -12.13 11.55 7.40
N ARG A 109 -13.40 11.75 7.12
CA ARG A 109 -14.23 12.72 7.85
C ARG A 109 -14.50 12.31 9.30
N GLU A 110 -14.87 11.05 9.54
CA GLU A 110 -15.27 10.56 10.87
C GLU A 110 -14.05 10.16 11.72
N GLY A 111 -13.02 9.62 11.10
CA GLY A 111 -11.77 9.28 11.77
C GLY A 111 -10.82 10.45 11.96
N ASP A 112 -11.00 11.53 11.18
CA ASP A 112 -10.11 12.69 11.11
C ASP A 112 -8.65 12.30 10.87
N VAL A 113 -8.43 11.36 9.96
CA VAL A 113 -7.12 10.78 9.61
C VAL A 113 -6.84 10.95 8.13
N SER A 114 -5.60 11.21 7.77
CA SER A 114 -5.16 11.30 6.38
C SER A 114 -5.07 9.93 5.72
N TYR A 115 -5.14 9.89 4.39
CA TYR A 115 -5.20 8.67 3.61
C TYR A 115 -4.23 8.74 2.43
N PHE A 116 -3.43 7.68 2.25
CA PHE A 116 -2.42 7.55 1.22
C PHE A 116 -2.62 6.26 0.44
N LEU A 117 -2.87 6.37 -0.86
CA LEU A 117 -3.16 5.26 -1.76
C LEU A 117 -1.99 5.02 -2.71
N ALA A 118 -1.40 3.81 -2.70
CA ALA A 118 -0.62 3.30 -3.82
C ALA A 118 -1.56 2.75 -4.91
N VAL A 119 -1.08 2.57 -6.13
CA VAL A 119 -1.85 1.93 -7.19
C VAL A 119 -1.67 0.42 -7.17
N GLY A 120 -2.73 -0.32 -7.53
CA GLY A 120 -2.68 -1.73 -7.86
C GLY A 120 -3.03 -1.97 -9.33
N ASN A 121 -2.89 -3.20 -9.78
CA ASN A 121 -3.08 -3.58 -11.17
C ASN A 121 -4.53 -3.36 -11.66
N HIS A 122 -5.50 -3.42 -10.79
CA HIS A 122 -6.88 -3.08 -11.13
C HIS A 122 -7.12 -1.57 -11.28
N ASP A 123 -6.39 -0.74 -10.54
CA ASP A 123 -6.48 0.72 -10.59
C ASP A 123 -5.93 1.30 -11.89
N VAL A 124 -4.84 0.72 -12.42
CA VAL A 124 -4.13 1.24 -13.60
C VAL A 124 -4.10 0.28 -14.80
N GLY A 125 -4.72 -0.91 -14.68
CA GLY A 125 -4.64 -1.98 -15.68
C GLY A 125 -3.30 -2.72 -15.63
N ASN A 126 -3.33 -4.02 -15.93
CA ASN A 126 -2.16 -4.93 -15.86
C ASN A 126 -1.10 -4.68 -16.96
N SER A 127 -1.05 -3.51 -17.57
CA SER A 127 -0.10 -3.20 -18.61
C SER A 127 1.18 -2.63 -18.05
N VAL A 128 2.30 -3.15 -18.52
CA VAL A 128 3.64 -2.59 -18.27
C VAL A 128 3.99 -1.49 -19.26
N ASP A 129 3.21 -1.37 -20.33
CA ASP A 129 3.34 -0.29 -21.31
C ASP A 129 2.75 0.99 -20.71
N LEU A 130 3.59 1.99 -20.49
CA LEU A 130 3.19 3.29 -19.97
C LEU A 130 2.25 4.05 -20.91
N ALA A 131 2.25 3.71 -22.21
CA ALA A 131 1.37 4.30 -23.22
C ALA A 131 0.05 3.54 -23.41
N ASP A 132 -0.16 2.42 -22.70
CA ASP A 132 -1.41 1.66 -22.76
C ASP A 132 -2.61 2.55 -22.40
N ALA A 133 -3.64 2.54 -23.23
CA ALA A 133 -4.79 3.43 -23.09
C ALA A 133 -5.59 3.19 -21.79
N ARG A 134 -5.68 1.94 -21.34
CA ARG A 134 -6.36 1.58 -20.08
C ARG A 134 -5.55 2.09 -18.89
N ARG A 135 -4.22 1.88 -18.91
CA ARG A 135 -3.30 2.40 -17.91
C ARG A 135 -3.38 3.92 -17.81
N MET A 136 -3.27 4.62 -18.95
CA MET A 136 -3.38 6.08 -18.97
C MET A 136 -4.73 6.60 -18.45
N SER A 137 -5.82 5.88 -18.76
CA SER A 137 -7.16 6.23 -18.25
C SER A 137 -7.26 6.00 -16.74
N GLY A 138 -6.78 4.86 -16.24
CA GLY A 138 -6.72 4.56 -14.80
C GLY A 138 -5.89 5.60 -14.04
N LEU A 139 -4.71 5.95 -14.54
CA LEU A 139 -3.86 6.98 -13.93
C LEU A 139 -4.53 8.36 -13.89
N ARG A 140 -5.22 8.78 -14.97
CA ARG A 140 -5.98 10.05 -14.94
C ARG A 140 -7.02 10.04 -13.83
N ASN A 141 -7.76 8.96 -13.70
CA ASN A 141 -8.78 8.80 -12.67
C ASN A 141 -8.18 8.74 -11.27
N TYR A 142 -7.07 8.01 -11.10
CA TYR A 142 -6.32 7.97 -9.85
C TYR A 142 -5.83 9.36 -9.43
N PHE A 143 -5.21 10.13 -10.33
CA PHE A 143 -4.74 11.48 -10.03
C PHE A 143 -5.88 12.43 -9.72
N ALA A 144 -7.01 12.33 -10.42
CA ALA A 144 -8.20 13.12 -10.13
C ALA A 144 -8.73 12.81 -8.71
N ALA A 145 -8.87 11.53 -8.36
CA ALA A 145 -9.32 11.11 -7.03
C ALA A 145 -8.36 11.61 -5.93
N ASN A 146 -7.07 11.47 -6.12
CA ASN A 146 -6.05 11.73 -5.10
C ASN A 146 -5.44 13.16 -5.16
N ALA A 147 -5.99 14.06 -5.96
CA ALA A 147 -5.43 15.39 -6.21
C ALA A 147 -5.16 16.23 -4.96
N LYS A 148 -5.84 15.95 -3.84
CA LYS A 148 -5.70 16.64 -2.56
C LYS A 148 -5.02 15.81 -1.46
N LEU A 149 -4.65 14.55 -1.75
CA LEU A 149 -4.14 13.62 -0.75
C LEU A 149 -2.66 13.32 -0.92
N ILE A 150 -2.17 13.30 -2.16
CA ILE A 150 -0.76 13.05 -2.47
C ILE A 150 -0.02 14.38 -2.70
N PRO A 151 1.32 14.42 -2.59
CA PRO A 151 2.09 15.63 -2.86
C PRO A 151 1.77 16.22 -4.24
N ALA A 152 1.76 17.55 -4.34
CA ALA A 152 1.46 18.24 -5.59
C ALA A 152 2.46 17.86 -6.71
N GLU A 153 1.99 17.93 -7.94
CA GLU A 153 2.85 17.78 -9.13
C GLU A 153 4.01 18.77 -9.08
N GLY A 154 5.23 18.31 -9.39
CA GLY A 154 6.45 19.13 -9.27
C GLY A 154 7.05 19.18 -7.86
N SER A 155 6.39 18.60 -6.86
CA SER A 155 6.99 18.44 -5.52
C SER A 155 8.21 17.50 -5.58
N PRO A 156 9.30 17.75 -4.84
CA PRO A 156 10.42 16.81 -4.73
C PRO A 156 10.01 15.46 -4.09
N ARG A 157 8.83 15.43 -3.45
CA ARG A 157 8.23 14.22 -2.85
C ARG A 157 7.33 13.45 -3.82
N ARG A 158 7.30 13.82 -5.10
CA ARG A 158 6.49 13.12 -6.12
C ARG A 158 7.29 12.96 -7.41
N LEU A 159 7.26 11.77 -7.98
CA LEU A 159 7.76 11.54 -9.34
C LEU A 159 6.72 12.05 -10.34
N SER A 160 7.10 13.05 -11.13
CA SER A 160 6.21 13.71 -12.09
C SER A 160 5.64 12.72 -13.11
N GLY A 161 4.31 12.74 -13.27
CA GLY A 161 3.61 11.84 -14.20
C GLY A 161 3.39 10.41 -13.68
N TYR A 162 3.92 10.06 -12.50
CA TYR A 162 3.79 8.74 -11.88
C TYR A 162 2.92 8.76 -10.62
N PRO A 163 2.27 7.66 -10.26
CA PRO A 163 1.57 7.52 -8.98
C PRO A 163 2.54 7.23 -7.82
N THR A 164 3.78 7.65 -7.99
CA THR A 164 4.92 7.39 -7.09
C THR A 164 5.25 8.64 -6.31
N TYR A 165 5.23 8.53 -4.99
CA TYR A 165 5.44 9.67 -4.09
C TYR A 165 6.00 9.23 -2.73
N ALA A 166 6.39 10.20 -1.91
CA ALA A 166 6.89 9.96 -0.56
C ALA A 166 6.38 11.01 0.42
N PHE A 167 6.40 10.67 1.69
CA PHE A 167 6.13 11.59 2.80
C PHE A 167 6.83 11.12 4.07
N GLY A 168 7.06 12.03 4.99
CA GLY A 168 7.62 11.73 6.30
C GLY A 168 6.61 11.97 7.41
N TYR A 169 6.58 11.08 8.41
CA TYR A 169 5.88 11.28 9.67
C TYR A 169 6.77 10.79 10.82
N GLY A 170 7.01 11.67 11.79
CA GLY A 170 7.89 11.34 12.91
C GLY A 170 9.27 10.91 12.43
N ASN A 171 9.73 9.78 12.95
CA ASN A 171 11.00 9.14 12.61
C ASN A 171 10.90 8.15 11.44
N THR A 172 9.79 8.10 10.72
CA THR A 172 9.56 7.15 9.63
C THR A 172 9.32 7.88 8.30
N TYR A 173 10.01 7.43 7.26
CA TYR A 173 9.85 7.87 5.88
C TYR A 173 9.11 6.84 5.08
N PHE A 174 8.05 7.25 4.38
CA PHE A 174 7.17 6.39 3.60
C PHE A 174 7.34 6.67 2.11
N ILE A 175 7.41 5.62 1.30
CA ILE A 175 7.50 5.72 -0.16
C ILE A 175 6.40 4.85 -0.77
N ALA A 176 5.52 5.46 -1.58
CA ALA A 176 4.57 4.78 -2.45
C ALA A 176 5.21 4.55 -3.81
N VAL A 177 5.17 3.33 -4.34
CA VAL A 177 5.71 2.99 -5.66
C VAL A 177 4.73 2.14 -6.46
N ASP A 178 4.79 2.25 -7.77
CA ASP A 178 3.96 1.49 -8.71
C ASP A 178 4.64 0.17 -9.07
N SER A 179 4.14 -0.91 -8.50
CA SER A 179 4.70 -2.24 -8.69
C SER A 179 4.19 -2.97 -9.95
N ASP A 180 3.29 -2.37 -10.73
CA ASP A 180 2.95 -2.89 -12.08
C ASP A 180 4.11 -2.72 -13.06
N ILE A 181 4.95 -1.71 -12.81
CA ILE A 181 6.10 -1.34 -13.64
C ILE A 181 7.43 -1.45 -12.86
N PRO A 182 7.73 -2.59 -12.22
CA PRO A 182 8.89 -2.71 -11.33
C PRO A 182 10.24 -2.54 -12.05
N ASP A 183 10.24 -2.67 -13.38
CA ASP A 183 11.41 -2.54 -14.24
C ASP A 183 11.63 -1.11 -14.75
N ASP A 184 10.72 -0.16 -14.47
CA ASP A 184 10.82 1.21 -14.96
C ASP A 184 12.03 1.92 -14.34
N THR A 185 12.95 2.32 -15.21
CA THR A 185 14.24 2.89 -14.79
C THR A 185 14.10 4.29 -14.20
N THR A 186 13.07 5.05 -14.61
CA THR A 186 12.78 6.40 -14.09
C THR A 186 12.30 6.29 -12.64
N GLN A 187 11.36 5.38 -12.36
CA GLN A 187 10.88 5.14 -11.01
C GLN A 187 11.99 4.59 -10.10
N LEU A 188 12.80 3.65 -10.60
CA LEU A 188 13.95 3.11 -9.86
C LEU A 188 14.97 4.19 -9.52
N ALA A 189 15.31 5.06 -10.47
CA ALA A 189 16.24 6.17 -10.24
C ALA A 189 15.69 7.16 -9.21
N TRP A 190 14.39 7.50 -9.29
CA TRP A 190 13.75 8.38 -8.32
C TRP A 190 13.73 7.75 -6.92
N MET A 191 13.31 6.49 -6.77
CA MET A 191 13.32 5.78 -5.50
C MET A 191 14.73 5.75 -4.88
N ARG A 192 15.75 5.44 -5.68
CA ARG A 192 17.16 5.51 -5.25
C ARG A 192 17.54 6.91 -4.76
N SER A 193 17.12 7.97 -5.46
CA SER A 193 17.42 9.34 -5.07
C SER A 193 16.76 9.73 -3.75
N GLN A 194 15.51 9.33 -3.52
CA GLN A 194 14.82 9.55 -2.25
C GLN A 194 15.56 8.84 -1.09
N LEU A 195 15.92 7.58 -1.27
CA LEU A 195 16.60 6.78 -0.25
C LEU A 195 18.01 7.32 0.04
N ALA A 196 18.78 7.68 -1.00
CA ALA A 196 20.14 8.20 -0.86
C ALA A 196 20.18 9.60 -0.22
N GLY A 197 19.18 10.44 -0.50
CA GLY A 197 19.09 11.79 0.05
C GLY A 197 18.47 11.89 1.44
N LEU A 198 18.09 10.77 2.05
CA LEU A 198 17.35 10.76 3.30
C LEU A 198 18.24 11.09 4.51
N ASP A 199 17.84 12.06 5.34
CA ASP A 199 18.50 12.30 6.64
C ASP A 199 18.17 11.16 7.61
N ARG A 200 19.09 10.21 7.74
CA ARG A 200 18.94 9.02 8.59
C ARG A 200 19.00 9.32 10.10
N ARG A 201 19.40 10.52 10.51
CA ARG A 201 19.31 10.96 11.91
C ARG A 201 17.87 11.29 12.29
N ARG A 202 17.10 11.77 11.32
CA ARG A 202 15.67 12.06 11.48
C ARG A 202 14.82 10.81 11.20
N TYR A 203 15.03 10.19 10.04
CA TYR A 203 14.23 9.05 9.58
C TYR A 203 15.01 7.76 9.83
N THR A 204 14.93 7.25 11.06
CA THR A 204 15.55 5.98 11.44
C THR A 204 14.86 4.79 10.77
N ASN A 205 13.59 4.94 10.44
CA ASN A 205 12.78 3.95 9.76
C ASN A 205 12.45 4.38 8.32
N VAL A 206 12.42 3.40 7.41
CA VAL A 206 11.90 3.56 6.05
C VAL A 206 10.90 2.45 5.80
N ALA A 207 9.70 2.84 5.36
CA ALA A 207 8.65 1.97 4.91
C ALA A 207 8.37 2.20 3.43
N VAL A 208 8.22 1.15 2.65
CA VAL A 208 7.82 1.23 1.24
C VAL A 208 6.48 0.50 1.10
N PHE A 209 5.49 1.13 0.49
CA PHE A 209 4.19 0.52 0.25
C PHE A 209 3.84 0.49 -1.23
N PHE A 210 3.38 -0.67 -1.66
CA PHE A 210 3.11 -0.97 -3.06
C PHE A 210 2.21 -2.20 -3.14
N HIS A 211 1.82 -2.61 -4.36
CA HIS A 211 0.78 -3.62 -4.50
C HIS A 211 1.31 -5.05 -4.51
N HIS A 212 2.21 -5.41 -5.43
CA HIS A 212 2.67 -6.80 -5.61
C HIS A 212 3.75 -7.21 -4.60
N PRO A 213 3.50 -8.21 -3.73
CA PRO A 213 4.48 -8.65 -2.73
C PRO A 213 5.69 -9.35 -3.37
N PRO A 214 6.92 -9.12 -2.88
CA PRO A 214 8.08 -9.91 -3.28
C PRO A 214 8.00 -11.38 -2.83
N PHE A 215 7.41 -11.63 -1.67
CA PHE A 215 7.26 -12.99 -1.13
C PHE A 215 5.80 -13.21 -0.73
N SER A 216 5.18 -14.30 -1.20
CA SER A 216 3.84 -14.68 -0.81
C SER A 216 3.62 -16.18 -0.99
N SER A 217 2.71 -16.74 -0.23
CA SER A 217 2.23 -18.12 -0.36
C SER A 217 0.84 -18.20 -1.00
N GLY A 218 0.30 -17.09 -1.46
CA GLY A 218 -0.98 -17.00 -2.16
C GLY A 218 -0.90 -17.41 -3.65
N PRO A 219 -1.98 -17.24 -4.40
CA PRO A 219 -2.07 -17.69 -5.81
C PRO A 219 -1.07 -17.06 -6.75
N HIS A 220 -0.59 -15.85 -6.47
CA HIS A 220 0.27 -15.06 -7.36
C HIS A 220 1.77 -15.11 -6.97
N GLY A 221 2.10 -15.62 -5.79
CA GLY A 221 3.48 -15.67 -5.30
C GLY A 221 3.93 -17.03 -4.79
N GLY A 222 3.01 -17.94 -4.43
CA GLY A 222 3.29 -19.26 -3.88
C GLY A 222 3.74 -20.25 -4.95
N ALA A 223 2.82 -21.04 -5.48
CA ALA A 223 3.12 -22.08 -6.47
C ALA A 223 3.61 -21.49 -7.81
N LYS A 224 3.31 -20.24 -8.13
CA LYS A 224 3.69 -19.58 -9.37
C LYS A 224 4.14 -18.15 -9.08
N LEU A 225 5.43 -17.90 -9.26
CA LEU A 225 6.01 -16.57 -9.11
C LEU A 225 5.59 -15.67 -10.28
N GLU A 226 4.90 -14.58 -10.00
CA GLU A 226 4.57 -13.55 -10.99
C GLU A 226 5.80 -12.72 -11.39
N ARG A 227 5.73 -12.14 -12.60
CA ARG A 227 6.80 -11.29 -13.15
C ARG A 227 7.11 -10.11 -12.24
N GLN A 228 6.10 -9.46 -11.69
CA GLN A 228 6.26 -8.29 -10.82
C GLN A 228 7.05 -8.67 -9.56
N ALA A 229 6.67 -9.74 -8.88
CA ALA A 229 7.38 -10.24 -7.72
C ALA A 229 8.83 -10.63 -8.05
N ALA A 230 9.06 -11.31 -9.18
CA ALA A 230 10.40 -11.65 -9.65
C ALA A 230 11.27 -10.40 -9.91
N SER A 231 10.71 -9.39 -10.58
CA SER A 231 11.43 -8.13 -10.85
C SER A 231 11.70 -7.33 -9.56
N ILE A 232 10.77 -7.32 -8.61
CA ILE A 232 10.96 -6.68 -7.29
C ILE A 232 12.11 -7.37 -6.54
N ARG A 233 12.13 -8.71 -6.49
CA ARG A 233 13.24 -9.46 -5.89
C ARG A 233 14.58 -9.08 -6.53
N ALA A 234 14.63 -9.01 -7.86
CA ALA A 234 15.87 -8.76 -8.60
C ALA A 234 16.36 -7.30 -8.54
N LYS A 235 15.44 -6.31 -8.48
CA LYS A 235 15.79 -4.89 -8.67
C LYS A 235 15.55 -4.02 -7.45
N TRP A 236 14.48 -4.27 -6.69
CA TRP A 236 14.13 -3.42 -5.56
C TRP A 236 14.74 -3.93 -4.26
N MET A 237 14.73 -5.25 -4.02
CA MET A 237 15.33 -5.80 -2.79
C MET A 237 16.80 -5.40 -2.60
N PRO A 238 17.67 -5.39 -3.65
CA PRO A 238 19.03 -4.86 -3.50
C PRO A 238 19.09 -3.39 -3.05
N LEU A 239 18.13 -2.54 -3.50
CA LEU A 239 18.03 -1.16 -3.01
C LEU A 239 17.56 -1.13 -1.56
N PHE A 240 16.59 -1.98 -1.20
CA PHE A 240 16.08 -2.04 0.15
C PHE A 240 17.14 -2.51 1.15
N HIS A 241 18.00 -3.45 0.76
CA HIS A 241 19.17 -3.84 1.55
C HIS A 241 20.16 -2.67 1.68
N GLN A 242 20.56 -2.06 0.55
CA GLN A 242 21.54 -0.98 0.51
C GLN A 242 21.16 0.21 1.40
N TYR A 243 19.86 0.55 1.46
CA TYR A 243 19.37 1.71 2.19
C TYR A 243 18.63 1.36 3.48
N HIS A 244 18.73 0.11 3.93
CA HIS A 244 18.15 -0.38 5.18
C HIS A 244 16.67 -0.05 5.32
N VAL A 245 15.88 -0.37 4.28
CA VAL A 245 14.41 -0.36 4.37
C VAL A 245 14.00 -1.39 5.40
N ARG A 246 13.00 -1.07 6.21
CA ARG A 246 12.62 -1.92 7.35
C ARG A 246 11.23 -2.52 7.26
N LEU A 247 10.36 -1.91 6.46
CA LEU A 247 8.97 -2.32 6.36
C LEU A 247 8.51 -2.26 4.91
N LEU A 248 7.97 -3.37 4.40
CA LEU A 248 7.24 -3.45 3.15
C LEU A 248 5.77 -3.70 3.47
N LEU A 249 4.89 -2.91 2.85
CA LEU A 249 3.45 -2.97 3.06
C LEU A 249 2.80 -3.22 1.71
N THR A 250 2.24 -4.41 1.53
CA THR A 250 1.77 -4.89 0.24
C THR A 250 0.35 -5.44 0.29
N GLY A 251 -0.26 -5.67 -0.86
CA GLY A 251 -1.57 -6.27 -1.05
C GLY A 251 -1.52 -7.37 -2.11
N HIS A 252 -2.43 -7.30 -3.11
CA HIS A 252 -2.53 -8.18 -4.26
C HIS A 252 -2.97 -9.61 -3.91
N GLU A 253 -2.38 -10.18 -2.90
CA GLU A 253 -2.83 -11.42 -2.31
C GLU A 253 -3.93 -11.13 -1.29
N HIS A 254 -5.15 -11.55 -1.59
CA HIS A 254 -6.32 -11.25 -0.75
C HIS A 254 -6.35 -12.10 0.52
N LEU A 255 -5.32 -11.95 1.33
CA LEU A 255 -5.08 -12.70 2.56
C LEU A 255 -4.13 -11.90 3.46
N PHE A 256 -3.85 -12.40 4.65
CA PHE A 256 -2.85 -11.84 5.54
C PHE A 256 -1.62 -12.73 5.60
N GLU A 257 -0.44 -12.13 5.39
CA GLU A 257 0.85 -12.78 5.63
C GLU A 257 1.82 -11.82 6.32
N HIS A 258 2.74 -12.41 7.07
CA HIS A 258 3.89 -11.69 7.63
C HIS A 258 5.15 -12.47 7.32
N TRP A 259 5.99 -11.88 6.49
CA TRP A 259 7.33 -12.39 6.17
C TRP A 259 8.39 -11.56 6.87
N VAL A 260 9.45 -12.22 7.29
CA VAL A 260 10.63 -11.57 7.90
C VAL A 260 11.87 -11.98 7.13
N GLU A 261 12.52 -11.01 6.54
CA GLU A 261 13.85 -11.16 6.00
C GLU A 261 14.88 -10.65 7.01
N ARG A 262 15.92 -11.46 7.25
CA ARG A 262 17.11 -11.04 7.99
C ARG A 262 18.31 -11.12 7.10
N TYR A 263 19.17 -10.11 7.17
CA TYR A 263 20.42 -10.05 6.41
C TYR A 263 21.50 -9.33 7.20
N THR A 264 22.74 -9.46 6.75
CA THR A 264 23.91 -8.85 7.40
C THR A 264 24.79 -8.18 6.35
N ASP A 265 25.18 -6.95 6.60
CA ASP A 265 26.17 -6.22 5.81
C ASP A 265 27.32 -5.70 6.68
N ALA A 266 28.17 -4.81 6.14
CA ALA A 266 29.30 -4.24 6.87
C ALA A 266 28.89 -3.39 8.09
N SER A 267 27.64 -2.88 8.14
CA SER A 267 27.10 -2.08 9.25
C SER A 267 26.47 -2.94 10.36
N GLY A 268 26.22 -4.22 10.11
CA GLY A 268 25.66 -5.16 11.08
C GLY A 268 24.50 -5.99 10.57
N ALA A 269 23.68 -6.48 11.50
CA ALA A 269 22.51 -7.28 11.22
C ALA A 269 21.27 -6.37 11.02
N HIS A 270 20.48 -6.70 10.01
CA HIS A 270 19.29 -5.95 9.60
C HIS A 270 18.09 -6.86 9.47
N ARG A 271 16.91 -6.24 9.46
CA ARG A 271 15.63 -6.91 9.31
C ARG A 271 14.70 -6.08 8.42
N ILE A 272 14.00 -6.76 7.53
CA ILE A 272 12.86 -6.25 6.79
C ILE A 272 11.63 -7.08 7.20
N ASP A 273 10.57 -6.41 7.60
CA ASP A 273 9.24 -7.00 7.77
C ASP A 273 8.42 -6.71 6.51
N GLU A 274 7.87 -7.73 5.90
CA GLU A 274 6.89 -7.61 4.84
C GLU A 274 5.52 -8.01 5.36
N ILE A 275 4.57 -7.09 5.28
CA ILE A 275 3.18 -7.28 5.67
C ILE A 275 2.31 -7.25 4.43
N ILE A 276 1.68 -8.37 4.14
CA ILE A 276 0.67 -8.49 3.09
C ILE A 276 -0.69 -8.39 3.76
N SER A 277 -1.49 -7.42 3.35
CA SER A 277 -2.83 -7.21 3.90
C SER A 277 -3.80 -6.85 2.78
N GLY A 278 -4.16 -7.86 1.98
CA GLY A 278 -5.12 -7.75 0.87
C GLY A 278 -6.56 -8.11 1.24
N GLY A 279 -6.90 -8.08 2.52
CA GLY A 279 -8.24 -8.44 3.02
C GLY A 279 -9.23 -7.30 3.12
N GLY A 280 -9.04 -6.19 2.37
CA GLY A 280 -9.84 -4.97 2.49
C GLY A 280 -11.27 -5.05 1.96
N GLY A 281 -11.65 -6.12 1.24
CA GLY A 281 -13.00 -6.28 0.70
C GLY A 281 -13.11 -7.15 -0.55
N ALA A 282 -12.02 -7.36 -1.27
CA ALA A 282 -11.98 -8.27 -2.41
C ALA A 282 -12.16 -9.74 -1.99
N PRO A 283 -12.63 -10.62 -2.90
CA PRO A 283 -12.78 -12.05 -2.58
C PRO A 283 -11.50 -12.67 -2.03
N LEU A 284 -11.57 -13.30 -0.87
CA LEU A 284 -10.42 -13.82 -0.15
C LEU A 284 -9.76 -15.01 -0.87
N TYR A 285 -8.44 -15.12 -0.74
CA TYR A 285 -7.62 -16.19 -1.27
C TYR A 285 -7.20 -17.17 -0.17
N ALA A 286 -6.64 -18.30 -0.60
CA ALA A 286 -6.11 -19.34 0.25
C ALA A 286 -4.59 -19.46 0.11
N TYR A 287 -3.97 -20.09 1.08
CA TYR A 287 -2.61 -20.61 0.97
C TYR A 287 -2.51 -21.61 -0.18
N THR A 288 -1.55 -21.44 -1.08
CA THR A 288 -1.30 -22.31 -2.23
C THR A 288 0.06 -23.03 -2.19
N GLY A 289 0.91 -22.66 -1.26
CA GLY A 289 2.24 -23.24 -1.08
C GLY A 289 3.31 -22.17 -0.82
N GLU A 290 4.41 -22.58 -0.18
CA GLU A 290 5.55 -21.68 0.03
C GLU A 290 6.18 -21.29 -1.32
N PRO A 291 6.60 -20.03 -1.50
CA PRO A 291 7.31 -19.61 -2.70
C PRO A 291 8.69 -20.27 -2.79
N ASP A 292 9.15 -20.55 -4.01
CA ASP A 292 10.56 -20.87 -4.22
C ASP A 292 11.42 -19.61 -4.03
N VAL A 293 12.26 -19.64 -3.02
CA VAL A 293 13.18 -18.56 -2.66
C VAL A 293 14.66 -18.95 -2.76
N HIS A 294 14.96 -20.16 -3.26
CA HIS A 294 16.34 -20.65 -3.31
C HIS A 294 17.25 -19.78 -4.16
N ALA A 295 16.78 -19.37 -5.35
CA ALA A 295 17.54 -18.50 -6.23
C ALA A 295 17.82 -17.14 -5.55
N PHE A 296 16.80 -16.52 -4.94
CA PHE A 296 16.92 -15.24 -4.23
C PHE A 296 17.95 -15.33 -3.08
N ILE A 297 17.88 -16.39 -2.26
CA ILE A 297 18.82 -16.61 -1.15
C ILE A 297 20.25 -16.81 -1.69
N ALA A 298 20.41 -17.59 -2.77
CA ALA A 298 21.71 -17.84 -3.38
C ALA A 298 22.35 -16.57 -3.97
N GLU A 299 21.57 -15.74 -4.67
CA GLU A 299 22.01 -14.45 -5.22
C GLU A 299 22.43 -13.46 -4.13
N ASN A 300 21.80 -13.55 -2.95
CA ASN A 300 22.08 -12.70 -1.80
C ASN A 300 22.96 -13.37 -0.74
N ALA A 301 23.68 -14.45 -1.10
CA ALA A 301 24.57 -15.17 -0.18
C ALA A 301 25.62 -14.28 0.53
N PRO A 302 26.21 -13.24 -0.11
CA PRO A 302 27.12 -12.32 0.59
C PRO A 302 26.49 -11.59 1.77
N LEU A 303 25.18 -11.34 1.72
CA LEU A 303 24.39 -10.70 2.78
C LEU A 303 23.86 -11.70 3.82
N LYS A 304 24.09 -13.00 3.64
CA LYS A 304 23.59 -14.08 4.52
C LYS A 304 22.08 -13.98 4.74
N VAL A 305 21.33 -13.72 3.66
CA VAL A 305 19.88 -13.57 3.71
C VAL A 305 19.20 -14.84 4.22
N SER A 306 18.25 -14.66 5.10
CA SER A 306 17.30 -15.69 5.53
C SER A 306 15.87 -15.14 5.55
N LEU A 307 14.92 -15.97 5.13
CA LEU A 307 13.51 -15.66 5.08
C LEU A 307 12.73 -16.55 6.05
N GLN A 308 11.78 -15.96 6.75
CA GLN A 308 10.87 -16.66 7.65
C GLN A 308 9.44 -16.22 7.37
N HIS A 309 8.56 -17.17 7.09
CA HIS A 309 7.12 -16.96 7.01
C HIS A 309 6.56 -17.02 8.42
N LEU A 310 6.32 -15.87 9.03
CA LEU A 310 5.97 -15.75 10.46
C LEU A 310 4.48 -15.98 10.69
N ALA A 311 3.62 -15.43 9.84
CA ALA A 311 2.18 -15.65 9.88
C ALA A 311 1.68 -16.10 8.51
N LYS A 312 0.94 -17.23 8.49
CA LYS A 312 0.47 -17.88 7.28
C LYS A 312 -1.04 -17.84 7.17
N PRO A 313 -1.60 -17.64 5.95
CA PRO A 313 -3.04 -17.76 5.74
C PRO A 313 -3.52 -19.20 5.82
N SER A 314 -4.83 -19.36 5.97
CA SER A 314 -5.48 -20.68 5.86
C SER A 314 -5.46 -21.19 4.42
N SER A 315 -5.41 -22.53 4.27
CA SER A 315 -5.67 -23.21 3.00
C SER A 315 -7.16 -23.23 2.60
N ASP A 316 -8.05 -22.86 3.53
CA ASP A 316 -9.45 -22.59 3.25
C ASP A 316 -9.67 -21.08 3.14
N PRO A 317 -10.03 -20.53 1.97
CA PRO A 317 -10.26 -19.11 1.81
C PRO A 317 -11.39 -18.59 2.69
N GLY A 318 -12.39 -19.43 3.03
CA GLY A 318 -13.49 -19.08 3.91
C GLY A 318 -13.07 -18.91 5.39
N ALA A 319 -11.90 -19.42 5.77
CA ALA A 319 -11.32 -19.23 7.10
C ALA A 319 -10.40 -17.99 7.20
N ASN A 320 -10.06 -17.35 6.09
CA ASN A 320 -9.34 -16.09 6.10
C ASN A 320 -10.32 -14.93 6.30
N PRO A 321 -10.05 -13.99 7.22
CA PRO A 321 -10.94 -12.88 7.47
C PRO A 321 -10.73 -11.71 6.50
N PHE A 322 -11.77 -10.89 6.27
CA PHE A 322 -11.55 -9.50 5.88
C PHE A 322 -10.85 -8.78 7.03
N HIS A 323 -9.85 -7.97 6.70
CA HIS A 323 -8.99 -7.39 7.73
C HIS A 323 -8.30 -6.10 7.27
N TYR A 324 -7.72 -5.44 8.22
CA TYR A 324 -6.68 -4.43 8.11
C TYR A 324 -5.67 -4.66 9.23
N VAL A 325 -4.55 -4.00 9.17
CA VAL A 325 -3.48 -4.10 10.15
C VAL A 325 -3.22 -2.74 10.78
N VAL A 326 -3.09 -2.71 12.11
CA VAL A 326 -2.56 -1.56 12.83
C VAL A 326 -1.06 -1.76 13.02
N VAL A 327 -0.27 -0.84 12.51
CA VAL A 327 1.18 -0.83 12.69
C VAL A 327 1.51 0.22 13.75
N HIS A 328 2.11 -0.23 14.84
CA HIS A 328 2.62 0.63 15.91
C HIS A 328 4.11 0.86 15.72
N VAL A 329 4.51 2.12 15.70
CA VAL A 329 5.90 2.56 15.67
C VAL A 329 6.30 3.01 17.08
N ASP A 330 7.37 2.41 17.65
CA ASP A 330 7.97 2.81 18.92
C ASP A 330 9.50 2.85 18.77
N GLY A 331 10.02 4.04 18.48
CA GLY A 331 11.41 4.23 18.13
C GLY A 331 11.78 3.50 16.84
N ASP A 332 12.62 2.50 16.94
CA ASP A 332 13.06 1.62 15.85
C ASP A 332 12.30 0.29 15.80
N ARG A 333 11.24 0.12 16.58
CA ARG A 333 10.43 -1.09 16.64
C ARG A 333 9.12 -0.91 15.90
N PHE A 334 8.72 -1.96 15.20
CA PHE A 334 7.38 -2.12 14.67
C PHE A 334 6.68 -3.26 15.40
N SER A 335 5.45 -3.05 15.83
CA SER A 335 4.54 -4.13 16.22
C SER A 335 3.25 -4.04 15.44
N ILE A 336 2.59 -5.19 15.25
CA ILE A 336 1.49 -5.38 14.32
C ILE A 336 0.33 -5.99 15.09
N GLU A 337 -0.85 -5.38 14.94
CA GLU A 337 -2.12 -5.85 15.49
C GLU A 337 -3.15 -6.04 14.39
#